data_9a91df14390f9a348ef03cc495d486ef
#
_entry.id   9a91df14390f9a348ef03cc495d486ef
#
_cell.length_a   1.000
_cell.length_b   1.000
_cell.length_c   1.000
_cell.angle_alpha   90.00
_cell.angle_beta   90.00
_cell.angle_gamma   90.00
#
_symmetry.space_group_name_H-M   'P 1'
#
loop_
_entity.id
_entity.type
_entity.pdbx_description
1 polymer ?
#
loop_
_entity_poly.entity_id
_entity_poly.type
_entity_poly.pdbx_seq_one_letter_code
_entity_poly.pdbx_strand_id
1 'polypeptide(L)'
;MKRISYASAKVRKTLLFGEGKLIEDYENLLTGRRYTSCGGNVVIGSTKFGSRKKLPFSDMEVFSADESGYTLRDDGFGITVRVDCDEAECGALREKLTVTAEEDVFVHSVCLGGMIIADSSFTWQAPLGKRVFVPSKIARFGQPVYVGDVFIGAETPVAENGIVKGTARSVYHTARKFSELAEDGDAYSPPAFIVGAAKESGFDAVSDAFLRYVSEMALSDSFRVQFNSWYDNMLDIDPEKIEKSFTAVGDGMKKAGFRPLDCYVVDDGWTEYDKPLFWEFNSKFADGFVKESRLTEKLGGKFGVWFGPRGGYTSQTPVYAGLLEKIGYHSNRYSRDICTADPKYVSDLTDRMAEFCEKFNVDYFKIDGFAICSCPSAGHGHPSALCNVKGFYVYLWEQWLKGFEKIRRVCPGVCLNVTSYAHCSPWFLKWADFIWMNNASDMGYVGEGDSLSRCLNYRDSRYRALFLDDERQFPAGNLYNHEPCYAKRNFDPKFSKSSPVVYTDGQFELYMYCCMMRGSGLAELYFSPEMMNDAKWNIAARVLEWAESRHGILKYSRFFGSDPAKGGAYGYLAVGDNGDRVTMLRNSSGEVSEYELTMPDGKKTSGTLAPFETVITETVGGQTREIIRAKS
;
A
#
# COMPACT_ATOMS: atom_id res chain seq x y z
N MET A 1 13.64 11.87 -42.02
CA MET A 1 13.26 11.81 -40.60
C MET A 1 14.44 12.10 -39.71
N LYS A 2 14.28 12.96 -38.70
CA LYS A 2 15.27 13.22 -37.65
C LYS A 2 15.20 12.12 -36.60
N ARG A 3 16.30 11.87 -35.88
CA ARG A 3 16.40 10.90 -34.81
C ARG A 3 16.96 11.56 -33.56
N ILE A 4 16.32 11.34 -32.42
CA ILE A 4 16.83 11.71 -31.10
C ILE A 4 16.59 10.54 -30.12
N SER A 5 17.41 10.42 -29.08
CA SER A 5 17.26 9.35 -28.08
C SER A 5 17.52 9.88 -26.68
N TYR A 6 16.73 9.40 -25.75
CA TYR A 6 16.86 9.65 -24.30
C TYR A 6 17.16 8.31 -23.63
N ALA A 7 18.07 8.26 -22.69
CA ALA A 7 18.48 7.01 -22.06
C ALA A 7 18.68 7.17 -20.56
N SER A 8 18.20 6.20 -19.81
CA SER A 8 18.61 5.89 -18.46
C SER A 8 19.69 4.79 -18.47
N ALA A 9 20.11 4.31 -17.29
CA ALA A 9 21.05 3.20 -17.19
C ALA A 9 20.54 1.89 -17.83
N LYS A 10 19.21 1.66 -17.88
CA LYS A 10 18.64 0.38 -18.35
C LYS A 10 17.67 0.49 -19.51
N VAL A 11 17.17 1.68 -19.83
CA VAL A 11 16.15 1.87 -20.88
C VAL A 11 16.55 3.03 -21.77
N ARG A 12 16.37 2.86 -23.09
CA ARG A 12 16.51 3.92 -24.08
C ARG A 12 15.18 4.13 -24.80
N LYS A 13 14.72 5.38 -24.87
CA LYS A 13 13.64 5.83 -25.76
C LYS A 13 14.27 6.45 -27.01
N THR A 14 13.79 6.06 -28.18
CA THR A 14 14.22 6.65 -29.47
C THR A 14 13.00 7.22 -30.18
N LEU A 15 13.12 8.47 -30.65
CA LEU A 15 12.14 9.13 -31.49
C LEU A 15 12.67 9.24 -32.91
N LEU A 16 11.81 8.91 -33.88
CA LEU A 16 12.00 9.19 -35.29
C LEU A 16 10.88 10.12 -35.75
N PHE A 17 11.17 11.32 -36.19
CA PHE A 17 10.18 12.31 -36.55
C PHE A 17 10.50 13.11 -37.80
N GLY A 18 9.45 13.60 -38.46
CA GLY A 18 9.49 14.40 -39.69
C GLY A 18 8.43 13.94 -40.67
N GLU A 19 8.11 14.82 -41.65
CA GLU A 19 7.08 14.59 -42.68
C GLU A 19 5.69 14.24 -42.07
N GLY A 20 5.34 14.88 -40.92
CA GLY A 20 4.08 14.64 -40.23
C GLY A 20 3.96 13.30 -39.51
N LYS A 21 5.08 12.61 -39.26
CA LYS A 21 5.10 11.32 -38.53
C LYS A 21 5.98 11.39 -37.30
N LEU A 22 5.51 10.78 -36.21
CA LEU A 22 6.27 10.50 -35.00
C LEU A 22 6.21 8.99 -34.72
N ILE A 23 7.37 8.35 -34.61
CA ILE A 23 7.53 6.95 -34.22
C ILE A 23 8.40 6.94 -32.96
N GLU A 24 7.96 6.20 -31.96
CA GLU A 24 8.66 6.07 -30.70
C GLU A 24 8.91 4.59 -30.40
N ASP A 25 10.14 4.26 -29.99
CA ASP A 25 10.53 2.92 -29.58
C ASP A 25 11.24 2.97 -28.23
N TYR A 26 11.07 1.92 -27.42
CA TYR A 26 11.87 1.66 -26.22
C TYR A 26 12.83 0.49 -26.47
N GLU A 27 14.01 0.55 -25.89
CA GLU A 27 15.01 -0.51 -25.92
C GLU A 27 15.42 -0.86 -24.49
N ASN A 28 15.28 -2.11 -24.10
CA ASN A 28 15.89 -2.63 -22.88
C ASN A 28 17.39 -2.79 -23.12
N LEU A 29 18.22 -1.97 -22.48
CA LEU A 29 19.67 -1.96 -22.67
C LEU A 29 20.39 -3.18 -22.06
N LEU A 30 19.70 -3.95 -21.18
CA LEU A 30 20.25 -5.18 -20.60
C LEU A 30 20.18 -6.36 -21.58
N THR A 31 19.18 -6.37 -22.47
CA THR A 31 18.90 -7.49 -23.38
C THR A 31 19.00 -7.10 -24.86
N GLY A 32 18.96 -5.81 -25.18
CA GLY A 32 18.88 -5.28 -26.55
C GLY A 32 17.49 -5.42 -27.20
N ARG A 33 16.45 -5.88 -26.45
CA ARG A 33 15.09 -5.98 -26.99
C ARG A 33 14.46 -4.63 -27.18
N ARG A 34 13.66 -4.51 -28.26
CA ARG A 34 12.96 -3.29 -28.62
C ARG A 34 11.45 -3.47 -28.58
N TYR A 35 10.79 -2.39 -28.19
CA TYR A 35 9.33 -2.32 -28.03
C TYR A 35 8.83 -1.05 -28.69
N THR A 36 7.89 -1.18 -29.61
CA THR A 36 7.27 -0.03 -30.25
C THR A 36 6.30 0.63 -29.28
N SER A 37 6.48 1.94 -29.07
CA SER A 37 5.55 2.73 -28.27
C SER A 37 4.21 2.87 -28.97
N CYS A 38 3.10 2.86 -28.22
CA CYS A 38 1.82 3.30 -28.74
C CYS A 38 1.58 4.81 -28.57
N GLY A 39 2.59 5.54 -28.06
CA GLY A 39 2.51 6.93 -27.70
C GLY A 39 1.52 7.22 -26.56
N GLY A 40 1.47 8.47 -26.14
CA GLY A 40 0.43 8.99 -25.26
C GLY A 40 -0.71 9.63 -26.04
N ASN A 41 -1.69 10.16 -25.31
CA ASN A 41 -2.75 11.01 -25.88
C ASN A 41 -3.45 11.80 -24.78
N VAL A 42 -4.06 12.93 -25.17
CA VAL A 42 -5.02 13.65 -24.32
C VAL A 42 -6.43 13.45 -24.88
N VAL A 43 -7.40 13.18 -24.02
CA VAL A 43 -8.82 13.12 -24.39
C VAL A 43 -9.52 14.35 -23.86
N ILE A 44 -9.94 15.22 -24.75
CA ILE A 44 -10.59 16.51 -24.43
C ILE A 44 -12.06 16.53 -24.85
N GLY A 45 -12.80 17.52 -24.37
CA GLY A 45 -14.17 17.84 -24.78
C GLY A 45 -14.52 19.26 -24.40
N SER A 46 -15.62 19.79 -24.93
CA SER A 46 -16.12 21.11 -24.54
C SER A 46 -16.75 21.11 -23.15
N THR A 47 -17.32 19.98 -22.73
CA THR A 47 -17.94 19.76 -21.42
C THR A 47 -17.77 18.33 -20.96
N LYS A 48 -18.08 18.07 -19.67
CA LYS A 48 -18.06 16.70 -19.10
C LYS A 48 -18.99 15.69 -19.81
N PHE A 49 -20.02 16.15 -20.51
CA PHE A 49 -20.99 15.33 -21.25
C PHE A 49 -20.91 15.52 -22.77
N GLY A 50 -20.05 16.41 -23.24
CA GLY A 50 -19.88 16.72 -24.65
C GLY A 50 -19.20 15.59 -25.44
N SER A 51 -19.13 15.76 -26.75
CA SER A 51 -18.35 14.88 -27.62
C SER A 51 -16.88 14.90 -27.18
N ARG A 52 -16.28 13.70 -27.17
CA ARG A 52 -14.87 13.53 -26.81
C ARG A 52 -14.00 13.47 -28.06
N LYS A 53 -12.91 14.19 -28.04
CA LYS A 53 -11.86 14.13 -29.05
C LYS A 53 -10.60 13.54 -28.41
N LYS A 54 -10.08 12.49 -29.03
CA LYS A 54 -8.77 11.95 -28.68
C LYS A 54 -7.72 12.63 -29.54
N LEU A 55 -6.67 13.13 -28.92
CA LEU A 55 -5.50 13.76 -29.55
C LEU A 55 -4.28 12.86 -29.30
N PRO A 56 -3.97 11.92 -30.22
CA PRO A 56 -2.80 11.07 -30.09
C PRO A 56 -1.51 11.89 -30.26
N PHE A 57 -0.50 11.59 -29.47
CA PHE A 57 0.81 12.27 -29.59
C PHE A 57 1.48 12.00 -30.95
N SER A 58 1.21 10.82 -31.53
CA SER A 58 1.69 10.47 -32.88
C SER A 58 1.17 11.37 -34.00
N ASP A 59 0.04 12.05 -33.78
CA ASP A 59 -0.63 12.92 -34.74
C ASP A 59 -0.27 14.40 -34.54
N MET A 60 0.46 14.71 -33.46
CA MET A 60 0.93 16.06 -33.15
C MET A 60 2.26 16.38 -33.87
N GLU A 61 2.50 17.66 -34.15
CA GLU A 61 3.77 18.11 -34.69
C GLU A 61 4.86 18.11 -33.60
N VAL A 62 6.06 17.63 -33.92
CA VAL A 62 7.24 17.81 -33.05
C VAL A 62 7.76 19.23 -33.26
N PHE A 63 7.34 20.13 -32.38
CA PHE A 63 7.67 21.55 -32.42
C PHE A 63 9.13 21.81 -32.04
N SER A 64 9.64 21.14 -31.03
CA SER A 64 11.03 21.21 -30.60
C SER A 64 11.50 19.91 -29.97
N ALA A 65 12.82 19.68 -29.97
CA ALA A 65 13.45 18.59 -29.23
C ALA A 65 14.86 19.00 -28.83
N ASP A 66 15.26 18.68 -27.59
CA ASP A 66 16.55 18.99 -26.99
C ASP A 66 17.09 17.78 -26.20
N GLU A 67 18.16 17.96 -25.42
CA GLU A 67 18.81 16.87 -24.66
C GLU A 67 17.95 16.32 -23.52
N SER A 68 16.97 17.09 -23.00
CA SER A 68 16.13 16.71 -21.87
C SER A 68 14.77 16.16 -22.28
N GLY A 69 14.29 16.47 -23.51
CA GLY A 69 12.96 16.06 -23.93
C GLY A 69 12.52 16.66 -25.27
N TYR A 70 11.22 16.60 -25.52
CA TYR A 70 10.62 17.09 -26.76
C TYR A 70 9.24 17.70 -26.51
N THR A 71 8.84 18.63 -27.39
CA THR A 71 7.56 19.32 -27.33
C THR A 71 6.71 18.95 -28.54
N LEU A 72 5.47 18.55 -28.29
CA LEU A 72 4.45 18.24 -29.28
C LEU A 72 3.39 19.33 -29.28
N ARG A 73 2.85 19.66 -30.47
CA ARG A 73 1.80 20.69 -30.61
C ARG A 73 0.69 20.21 -31.55
N ASP A 74 -0.53 20.48 -31.13
CA ASP A 74 -1.75 20.36 -31.94
C ASP A 74 -2.34 21.75 -32.11
N ASP A 75 -2.16 22.39 -33.29
CA ASP A 75 -2.66 23.74 -33.56
C ASP A 75 -4.20 23.78 -33.69
N GLY A 76 -4.84 22.64 -34.00
CA GLY A 76 -6.29 22.57 -34.20
C GLY A 76 -7.09 22.73 -32.91
N PHE A 77 -6.48 22.36 -31.78
CA PHE A 77 -7.09 22.44 -30.43
C PHE A 77 -6.24 23.29 -29.46
N GLY A 78 -5.16 23.91 -29.91
CA GLY A 78 -4.28 24.72 -29.08
C GLY A 78 -3.66 23.95 -27.91
N ILE A 79 -3.36 22.66 -28.10
CA ILE A 79 -2.77 21.81 -27.04
C ILE A 79 -1.28 21.64 -27.32
N THR A 80 -0.47 21.94 -26.31
CA THR A 80 0.97 21.64 -26.33
C THR A 80 1.31 20.65 -25.23
N VAL A 81 2.18 19.67 -25.52
CA VAL A 81 2.67 18.66 -24.58
C VAL A 81 4.18 18.65 -24.60
N ARG A 82 4.82 19.02 -23.51
CA ARG A 82 6.25 18.79 -23.27
C ARG A 82 6.43 17.43 -22.61
N VAL A 83 7.36 16.63 -23.09
CA VAL A 83 7.77 15.36 -22.51
C VAL A 83 9.24 15.45 -22.13
N ASP A 84 9.54 15.51 -20.85
CA ASP A 84 10.90 15.47 -20.32
C ASP A 84 11.24 14.04 -19.90
N CYS A 85 12.46 13.59 -20.25
CA CYS A 85 12.94 12.24 -20.00
C CYS A 85 14.13 12.29 -19.03
N ASP A 86 14.02 11.62 -17.88
CA ASP A 86 15.11 11.50 -16.92
C ASP A 86 15.28 10.06 -16.40
N GLU A 87 16.32 9.81 -15.63
CA GLU A 87 16.54 8.54 -14.97
C GLU A 87 15.74 8.49 -13.67
N ALA A 88 15.03 7.38 -13.46
CA ALA A 88 14.34 7.03 -12.24
C ALA A 88 15.11 5.97 -11.44
N GLU A 89 14.55 5.59 -10.31
CA GLU A 89 15.08 4.57 -9.40
C GLU A 89 15.41 3.28 -10.16
N CYS A 90 16.41 2.56 -9.72
CA CYS A 90 16.92 1.33 -10.37
C CYS A 90 17.28 1.47 -11.84
N GLY A 91 17.58 2.68 -12.32
CA GLY A 91 17.91 2.94 -13.73
C GLY A 91 16.72 2.78 -14.68
N ALA A 92 15.50 2.93 -14.22
CA ALA A 92 14.30 3.03 -15.05
C ALA A 92 14.27 4.39 -15.77
N LEU A 93 13.54 4.48 -16.87
CA LEU A 93 13.30 5.72 -17.59
C LEU A 93 12.00 6.36 -17.10
N ARG A 94 12.04 7.62 -16.71
CA ARG A 94 10.91 8.45 -16.31
C ARG A 94 10.56 9.44 -17.41
N GLU A 95 9.30 9.52 -17.77
CA GLU A 95 8.75 10.53 -18.68
C GLU A 95 7.77 11.44 -17.93
N LYS A 96 8.12 12.72 -17.83
CA LYS A 96 7.30 13.76 -17.23
C LYS A 96 6.58 14.54 -18.31
N LEU A 97 5.27 14.60 -18.22
CA LEU A 97 4.45 15.36 -19.15
C LEU A 97 4.09 16.72 -18.54
N THR A 98 4.16 17.77 -19.36
CA THR A 98 3.59 19.07 -19.05
C THR A 98 2.66 19.46 -20.21
N VAL A 99 1.37 19.62 -19.90
CA VAL A 99 0.32 19.95 -20.86
C VAL A 99 -0.06 21.40 -20.69
N THR A 100 -0.15 22.17 -21.79
CA THR A 100 -0.72 23.49 -21.84
C THR A 100 -1.88 23.52 -22.83
N ALA A 101 -2.87 24.39 -22.60
CA ALA A 101 -4.03 24.56 -23.48
C ALA A 101 -4.31 26.05 -23.66
N GLU A 102 -4.61 26.47 -24.91
CA GLU A 102 -4.98 27.86 -25.21
C GLU A 102 -6.40 28.19 -24.76
N GLU A 103 -7.28 27.18 -24.65
CA GLU A 103 -8.67 27.31 -24.18
C GLU A 103 -8.92 26.44 -22.94
N ASP A 104 -9.91 26.82 -22.12
CA ASP A 104 -10.32 26.05 -20.93
C ASP A 104 -11.15 24.82 -21.30
N VAL A 105 -10.50 23.86 -21.96
CA VAL A 105 -11.10 22.59 -22.38
C VAL A 105 -11.35 21.65 -21.20
N PHE A 106 -12.34 20.75 -21.33
CA PHE A 106 -12.56 19.70 -20.37
C PHE A 106 -11.64 18.50 -20.68
N VAL A 107 -10.71 18.19 -19.79
CA VAL A 107 -9.79 17.06 -19.92
C VAL A 107 -10.40 15.81 -19.27
N HIS A 108 -10.75 14.81 -20.07
CA HIS A 108 -11.33 13.55 -19.58
C HIS A 108 -10.27 12.58 -19.04
N SER A 109 -9.15 12.47 -19.75
CA SER A 109 -8.03 11.62 -19.35
C SER A 109 -6.78 11.96 -20.15
N VAL A 110 -5.63 11.58 -19.59
CA VAL A 110 -4.32 11.58 -20.25
C VAL A 110 -3.81 10.14 -20.29
N CYS A 111 -3.54 9.60 -21.49
CA CYS A 111 -2.73 8.40 -21.63
C CYS A 111 -1.27 8.84 -21.55
N LEU A 112 -0.59 8.44 -20.50
CA LEU A 112 0.77 8.90 -20.18
C LEU A 112 1.80 8.28 -21.12
N GLY A 113 1.57 7.04 -21.55
CA GLY A 113 2.43 6.27 -22.43
C GLY A 113 1.99 4.82 -22.53
N GLY A 114 2.71 4.03 -23.31
CA GLY A 114 2.45 2.60 -23.43
C GLY A 114 3.22 1.93 -24.56
N MET A 115 2.95 0.63 -24.75
CA MET A 115 3.66 -0.22 -25.71
C MET A 115 2.70 -1.06 -26.54
N ILE A 116 3.00 -1.26 -27.81
CA ILE A 116 2.34 -2.23 -28.68
C ILE A 116 2.88 -3.62 -28.33
N ILE A 117 1.99 -4.57 -28.11
CA ILE A 117 2.35 -5.94 -27.76
C ILE A 117 2.50 -6.75 -29.05
N ALA A 118 3.67 -7.32 -29.27
CA ALA A 118 3.89 -8.29 -30.34
C ALA A 118 3.30 -9.66 -29.92
N ASP A 119 2.74 -10.41 -30.90
CA ASP A 119 2.01 -11.66 -30.66
C ASP A 119 2.76 -12.74 -29.86
N SER A 120 4.10 -12.73 -29.88
CA SER A 120 4.95 -13.70 -29.17
C SER A 120 5.51 -13.17 -27.83
N SER A 121 5.13 -11.95 -27.40
CA SER A 121 5.67 -11.36 -26.18
C SER A 121 4.97 -11.92 -24.94
N PHE A 122 5.74 -12.25 -23.89
CA PHE A 122 5.19 -12.44 -22.56
C PHE A 122 4.46 -11.17 -22.14
N THR A 123 3.29 -11.31 -21.52
CA THR A 123 2.53 -10.19 -20.98
C THR A 123 1.86 -10.56 -19.67
N TRP A 124 1.80 -9.59 -18.75
CA TRP A 124 1.05 -9.73 -17.53
C TRP A 124 0.42 -8.39 -17.12
N GLN A 125 -0.77 -8.46 -16.57
CA GLN A 125 -1.45 -7.38 -15.86
C GLN A 125 -2.17 -7.95 -14.65
N ALA A 126 -2.27 -7.18 -13.59
CA ALA A 126 -2.93 -7.65 -12.38
C ALA A 126 -4.37 -8.14 -12.65
N PRO A 127 -4.74 -9.35 -12.19
CA PRO A 127 -6.12 -9.84 -12.25
C PRO A 127 -7.09 -8.90 -11.54
N LEU A 128 -8.38 -8.97 -11.85
CA LEU A 128 -9.39 -8.21 -11.08
C LEU A 128 -9.51 -8.70 -9.64
N GLY A 129 -9.32 -9.99 -9.43
CA GLY A 129 -9.31 -10.64 -8.12
C GLY A 129 -10.62 -10.50 -7.31
N LYS A 130 -10.70 -11.18 -6.19
CA LYS A 130 -11.75 -11.00 -5.19
C LYS A 130 -11.29 -9.96 -4.17
N ARG A 131 -12.04 -8.86 -4.04
CA ARG A 131 -11.70 -7.75 -3.15
C ARG A 131 -12.67 -7.71 -1.98
N VAL A 132 -12.14 -7.53 -0.76
CA VAL A 132 -12.97 -7.40 0.44
C VAL A 132 -13.29 -5.93 0.71
N PHE A 133 -12.27 -5.09 0.74
CA PHE A 133 -12.40 -3.67 1.14
C PHE A 133 -11.92 -2.68 0.06
N VAL A 134 -12.01 -3.06 -1.22
CA VAL A 134 -11.59 -2.19 -2.33
C VAL A 134 -12.66 -2.21 -3.44
N PRO A 135 -13.10 -1.05 -3.92
CA PRO A 135 -14.03 -0.98 -5.03
C PRO A 135 -13.48 -1.65 -6.30
N SER A 136 -14.26 -2.53 -6.94
CA SER A 136 -13.81 -3.33 -8.09
C SER A 136 -13.34 -2.48 -9.28
N LYS A 137 -13.89 -1.27 -9.43
CA LYS A 137 -13.58 -0.36 -10.55
C LYS A 137 -12.16 0.22 -10.50
N ILE A 138 -11.51 0.18 -9.33
CA ILE A 138 -10.12 0.64 -9.14
C ILE A 138 -9.16 -0.50 -8.81
N ALA A 139 -9.59 -1.74 -9.03
CA ALA A 139 -8.84 -2.93 -8.63
C ALA A 139 -7.45 -3.06 -9.29
N ARG A 140 -7.24 -2.41 -10.44
CA ARG A 140 -5.95 -2.36 -11.18
C ARG A 140 -5.22 -1.03 -11.05
N PHE A 141 -5.78 -0.08 -10.33
CA PHE A 141 -5.10 1.21 -10.14
C PHE A 141 -3.75 1.00 -9.47
N GLY A 142 -2.74 1.66 -10.03
CA GLY A 142 -1.39 1.63 -9.51
C GLY A 142 -0.73 0.24 -9.46
N GLN A 143 -1.23 -0.79 -10.17
CA GLN A 143 -0.47 -2.01 -10.41
C GLN A 143 0.32 -1.88 -11.71
N PRO A 144 1.53 -2.44 -11.84
CA PRO A 144 2.30 -2.37 -13.09
C PRO A 144 1.68 -3.23 -14.20
N VAL A 145 2.16 -3.06 -15.41
CA VAL A 145 1.97 -3.99 -16.53
C VAL A 145 3.34 -4.48 -16.99
N TYR A 146 3.46 -5.76 -17.28
CA TYR A 146 4.69 -6.38 -17.80
C TYR A 146 4.53 -6.72 -19.27
N VAL A 147 5.55 -6.41 -20.07
CA VAL A 147 5.64 -6.72 -21.50
C VAL A 147 7.05 -7.21 -21.81
N GLY A 148 7.18 -8.49 -22.16
CA GLY A 148 8.49 -9.09 -22.40
C GLY A 148 9.39 -9.06 -21.19
N ASP A 149 10.43 -8.25 -21.24
CA ASP A 149 11.41 -8.03 -20.17
C ASP A 149 11.40 -6.58 -19.63
N VAL A 150 10.26 -5.89 -19.76
CA VAL A 150 10.06 -4.55 -19.19
C VAL A 150 8.78 -4.47 -18.38
N PHE A 151 8.75 -3.54 -17.42
CA PHE A 151 7.53 -3.11 -16.75
C PHE A 151 7.21 -1.66 -17.11
N ILE A 152 5.92 -1.35 -17.12
CA ILE A 152 5.42 0.02 -17.27
C ILE A 152 4.40 0.35 -16.19
N GLY A 153 4.28 1.64 -15.89
CA GLY A 153 3.29 2.19 -14.96
C GLY A 153 3.35 3.70 -14.90
N ALA A 154 2.69 4.27 -13.90
CA ALA A 154 2.78 5.70 -13.60
C ALA A 154 3.11 5.89 -12.12
N GLU A 155 3.90 6.91 -11.80
CA GLU A 155 4.31 7.24 -10.43
C GLU A 155 3.15 7.84 -9.61
N THR A 156 2.06 7.10 -9.56
CA THR A 156 0.87 7.43 -8.76
C THR A 156 0.08 6.17 -8.43
N PRO A 157 -0.54 6.09 -7.24
CA PRO A 157 -1.41 4.96 -6.94
C PRO A 157 -2.69 4.91 -7.78
N VAL A 158 -3.03 5.94 -8.54
CA VAL A 158 -4.34 6.08 -9.17
C VAL A 158 -4.33 6.14 -10.70
N ALA A 159 -3.26 5.73 -11.34
CA ALA A 159 -3.29 5.46 -12.78
C ALA A 159 -3.88 4.09 -13.07
N GLU A 160 -4.70 3.99 -14.11
CA GLU A 160 -5.15 2.72 -14.65
C GLU A 160 -4.11 2.16 -15.60
N ASN A 161 -3.37 1.15 -15.14
CA ASN A 161 -2.41 0.44 -15.97
C ASN A 161 -3.04 -0.87 -16.46
N GLY A 162 -2.97 -1.13 -17.75
CA GLY A 162 -3.63 -2.33 -18.30
C GLY A 162 -3.37 -2.58 -19.77
N ILE A 163 -3.75 -3.79 -20.19
CA ILE A 163 -3.66 -4.24 -21.58
C ILE A 163 -5.05 -4.15 -22.23
N VAL A 164 -5.14 -3.40 -23.31
CA VAL A 164 -6.37 -3.20 -24.07
C VAL A 164 -6.08 -3.28 -25.56
N LYS A 165 -6.73 -4.21 -26.27
CA LYS A 165 -6.62 -4.39 -27.74
C LYS A 165 -5.16 -4.43 -28.23
N GLY A 166 -4.33 -5.28 -27.61
CA GLY A 166 -2.94 -5.46 -28.02
C GLY A 166 -1.99 -4.32 -27.63
N THR A 167 -2.40 -3.43 -26.76
CA THR A 167 -1.54 -2.38 -26.22
C THR A 167 -1.53 -2.38 -24.70
N ALA A 168 -0.34 -2.32 -24.09
CA ALA A 168 -0.13 -2.04 -22.69
C ALA A 168 -0.02 -0.52 -22.53
N ARG A 169 -0.77 0.06 -21.59
CA ARG A 169 -0.82 1.52 -21.41
C ARG A 169 -1.13 1.95 -20.00
N SER A 170 -0.75 3.19 -19.70
CA SER A 170 -1.03 3.87 -18.43
C SER A 170 -1.95 5.06 -18.69
N VAL A 171 -3.12 5.08 -18.04
CA VAL A 171 -4.14 6.13 -18.25
C VAL A 171 -4.48 6.81 -16.94
N TYR A 172 -4.41 8.14 -16.95
CA TYR A 172 -4.78 8.99 -15.82
C TYR A 172 -6.12 9.68 -16.11
N HIS A 173 -7.13 9.44 -15.25
CA HIS A 173 -8.51 9.91 -15.44
C HIS A 173 -8.73 11.22 -14.68
N THR A 174 -8.68 12.38 -15.35
CA THR A 174 -8.81 13.69 -14.72
C THR A 174 -10.27 14.10 -14.50
N ALA A 175 -11.08 14.06 -15.55
CA ALA A 175 -12.50 14.45 -15.55
C ALA A 175 -12.76 15.88 -14.99
N ARG A 176 -11.90 16.84 -15.32
CA ARG A 176 -11.94 18.25 -14.88
C ARG A 176 -11.67 19.21 -16.03
N LYS A 177 -12.00 20.46 -15.85
CA LYS A 177 -11.57 21.55 -16.73
C LYS A 177 -10.05 21.74 -16.64
N PHE A 178 -9.45 22.25 -17.71
CA PHE A 178 -8.02 22.52 -17.75
C PHE A 178 -7.61 23.52 -16.66
N SER A 179 -8.41 24.58 -16.46
CA SER A 179 -8.21 25.58 -15.41
C SER A 179 -8.24 25.01 -13.98
N GLU A 180 -8.96 23.89 -13.77
CA GLU A 180 -9.00 23.18 -12.47
C GLU A 180 -7.80 22.26 -12.29
N LEU A 181 -7.09 21.91 -13.37
CA LEU A 181 -5.90 21.04 -13.36
C LEU A 181 -4.60 21.85 -13.24
N ALA A 182 -4.57 23.03 -13.87
CA ALA A 182 -3.45 23.97 -13.86
C ALA A 182 -3.56 24.96 -12.67
N GLU A 183 -3.64 24.44 -11.44
CA GLU A 183 -3.98 25.20 -10.23
C GLU A 183 -3.07 26.42 -9.98
N ASP A 184 -1.77 26.34 -10.35
CA ASP A 184 -0.77 27.38 -10.07
C ASP A 184 -0.17 28.02 -11.34
N GLY A 185 -0.86 27.95 -12.47
CA GLY A 185 -0.33 28.50 -13.71
C GLY A 185 -1.04 28.05 -14.98
N ASP A 186 -0.38 28.21 -16.14
CA ASP A 186 -0.93 27.87 -17.45
C ASP A 186 -0.64 26.41 -17.87
N ALA A 187 -0.10 25.59 -16.98
CA ALA A 187 0.37 24.24 -17.30
C ALA A 187 -0.13 23.20 -16.29
N TYR A 188 -0.45 22.01 -16.80
CA TYR A 188 -0.83 20.85 -16.02
C TYR A 188 0.20 19.72 -16.18
N SER A 189 0.68 19.20 -15.06
CA SER A 189 1.62 18.07 -15.04
C SER A 189 0.95 16.83 -14.43
N PRO A 190 0.48 15.88 -15.27
CA PRO A 190 0.01 14.58 -14.78
C PRO A 190 1.18 13.77 -14.19
N PRO A 191 0.90 12.68 -13.44
CA PRO A 191 1.95 11.80 -12.93
C PRO A 191 2.88 11.28 -14.02
N ALA A 192 4.16 11.10 -13.68
CA ALA A 192 5.16 10.61 -14.63
C ALA A 192 4.89 9.16 -15.05
N PHE A 193 5.18 8.84 -16.32
CA PHE A 193 5.19 7.48 -16.86
C PHE A 193 6.56 6.85 -16.64
N ILE A 194 6.58 5.56 -16.28
CA ILE A 194 7.80 4.81 -15.98
C ILE A 194 7.94 3.61 -16.90
N VAL A 195 9.14 3.40 -17.40
CA VAL A 195 9.57 2.19 -18.11
C VAL A 195 10.80 1.63 -17.41
N GLY A 196 10.68 0.45 -16.81
CA GLY A 196 11.83 -0.23 -16.20
C GLY A 196 12.14 -1.55 -16.91
N ALA A 197 13.35 -2.09 -16.70
CA ALA A 197 13.86 -3.23 -17.44
C ALA A 197 14.39 -4.34 -16.52
N ALA A 198 14.16 -5.59 -16.93
CA ALA A 198 14.69 -6.81 -16.34
C ALA A 198 15.75 -7.46 -17.26
N LYS A 199 16.56 -8.35 -16.69
CA LYS A 199 17.61 -9.07 -17.43
C LYS A 199 17.08 -10.16 -18.36
N GLU A 200 15.83 -10.59 -18.13
CA GLU A 200 15.17 -11.62 -18.94
C GLU A 200 13.65 -11.42 -18.95
N SER A 201 12.98 -12.08 -19.88
CA SER A 201 11.53 -12.06 -20.03
C SER A 201 10.87 -13.05 -19.07
N GLY A 202 9.75 -12.67 -18.52
CA GLY A 202 8.92 -13.55 -17.67
C GLY A 202 8.49 -12.87 -16.39
N PHE A 203 7.49 -13.47 -15.74
CA PHE A 203 6.85 -12.88 -14.56
C PHE A 203 7.85 -12.61 -13.43
N ASP A 204 8.63 -13.62 -13.04
CA ASP A 204 9.50 -13.51 -11.86
C ASP A 204 10.61 -12.46 -12.05
N ALA A 205 11.28 -12.48 -13.20
CA ALA A 205 12.37 -11.55 -13.48
C ALA A 205 11.89 -10.10 -13.55
N VAL A 206 10.73 -9.85 -14.19
CA VAL A 206 10.17 -8.51 -14.30
C VAL A 206 9.57 -8.05 -12.98
N SER A 207 8.94 -8.94 -12.21
CA SER A 207 8.47 -8.69 -10.85
C SER A 207 9.60 -8.30 -9.92
N ASP A 208 10.73 -9.02 -9.96
CA ASP A 208 11.92 -8.69 -9.16
C ASP A 208 12.47 -7.29 -9.52
N ALA A 209 12.59 -6.99 -10.81
CA ALA A 209 13.05 -5.68 -11.25
C ALA A 209 12.09 -4.56 -10.80
N PHE A 210 10.79 -4.80 -10.88
CA PHE A 210 9.77 -3.86 -10.44
C PHE A 210 9.79 -3.65 -8.92
N LEU A 211 9.85 -4.71 -8.12
CA LEU A 211 9.87 -4.60 -6.66
C LEU A 211 11.15 -3.93 -6.14
N ARG A 212 12.29 -4.10 -6.84
CA ARG A 212 13.52 -3.33 -6.54
C ARG A 212 13.35 -1.84 -6.83
N TYR A 213 12.74 -1.48 -7.96
CA TYR A 213 12.38 -0.09 -8.27
C TYR A 213 11.48 0.48 -7.14
N VAL A 214 10.47 -0.26 -6.71
CA VAL A 214 9.58 0.16 -5.62
C VAL A 214 10.33 0.32 -4.30
N SER A 215 11.25 -0.58 -3.96
CA SER A 215 12.07 -0.49 -2.73
C SER A 215 12.94 0.75 -2.69
N GLU A 216 13.53 1.17 -3.81
CA GLU A 216 14.34 2.40 -3.88
C GLU A 216 13.47 3.66 -3.83
N MET A 217 12.24 3.59 -4.35
CA MET A 217 11.28 4.69 -4.35
C MET A 217 10.60 4.90 -3.00
N ALA A 218 10.45 3.85 -2.18
CA ALA A 218 9.69 3.87 -0.95
C ALA A 218 10.33 4.77 0.12
N LEU A 219 9.48 5.47 0.89
CA LEU A 219 9.92 6.38 1.96
C LEU A 219 10.62 5.68 3.11
N SER A 220 10.23 4.45 3.42
CA SER A 220 10.73 3.70 4.56
C SER A 220 11.09 2.26 4.17
N ASP A 221 12.22 1.80 4.68
CA ASP A 221 12.72 0.43 4.60
C ASP A 221 13.20 -0.04 5.99
N SER A 222 12.57 0.45 7.06
CA SER A 222 12.95 0.15 8.44
C SER A 222 12.02 -0.87 9.08
N PHE A 223 12.55 -1.62 10.06
CA PHE A 223 11.74 -2.46 10.94
C PHE A 223 11.29 -1.63 12.15
N ARG A 224 9.98 -1.52 12.33
CA ARG A 224 9.35 -0.74 13.39
C ARG A 224 8.57 -1.65 14.33
N VAL A 225 8.76 -1.48 15.62
CA VAL A 225 8.02 -2.21 16.67
C VAL A 225 7.26 -1.21 17.53
N GLN A 226 5.95 -1.33 17.57
CA GLN A 226 5.10 -0.39 18.30
C GLN A 226 3.94 -1.10 18.98
N PHE A 227 3.34 -0.44 19.99
CA PHE A 227 2.14 -0.91 20.69
C PHE A 227 0.93 -0.12 20.24
N ASN A 228 -0.22 -0.80 20.10
CA ASN A 228 -1.50 -0.17 19.78
C ASN A 228 -2.58 -0.61 20.77
N SER A 229 -3.36 0.34 21.27
CA SER A 229 -4.34 0.13 22.35
C SER A 229 -5.62 -0.60 21.93
N TRP A 230 -5.86 -0.83 20.62
CA TRP A 230 -7.16 -1.27 20.10
C TRP A 230 -7.68 -2.55 20.72
N TYR A 231 -6.98 -3.67 20.61
CA TYR A 231 -7.45 -4.97 21.07
C TYR A 231 -7.37 -5.19 22.59
N ASP A 232 -6.74 -4.26 23.31
CA ASP A 232 -6.78 -4.25 24.76
C ASP A 232 -8.08 -3.59 25.27
N ASN A 233 -8.42 -2.42 24.77
CA ASN A 233 -9.49 -1.59 25.33
C ASN A 233 -10.63 -1.28 24.34
N MET A 234 -10.45 -1.44 23.03
CA MET A 234 -11.40 -0.99 22.00
C MET A 234 -11.75 0.50 22.20
N LEU A 235 -13.02 0.87 22.05
CA LEU A 235 -13.52 2.24 22.27
C LEU A 235 -13.56 2.66 23.76
N ASP A 236 -13.37 1.71 24.68
CA ASP A 236 -13.42 1.98 26.12
C ASP A 236 -12.03 2.40 26.65
N ILE A 237 -11.50 3.48 26.10
CA ILE A 237 -10.23 4.10 26.51
C ILE A 237 -10.48 5.38 27.30
N ASP A 238 -9.55 5.66 28.17
CA ASP A 238 -9.36 6.91 28.93
C ASP A 238 -7.87 7.06 29.30
N PRO A 239 -7.41 8.22 29.77
CA PRO A 239 -5.99 8.44 30.10
C PRO A 239 -5.41 7.42 31.09
N GLU A 240 -6.18 6.94 32.07
CA GLU A 240 -5.71 5.97 33.09
C GLU A 240 -5.48 4.59 32.45
N LYS A 241 -6.39 4.14 31.61
CA LYS A 241 -6.25 2.86 30.89
C LYS A 241 -5.08 2.90 29.91
N ILE A 242 -4.91 4.02 29.19
CA ILE A 242 -3.78 4.21 28.28
C ILE A 242 -2.46 4.21 29.06
N GLU A 243 -2.36 4.97 30.15
CA GLU A 243 -1.16 4.98 31.01
C GLU A 243 -0.82 3.57 31.51
N LYS A 244 -1.83 2.82 31.98
CA LYS A 244 -1.66 1.44 32.45
C LYS A 244 -1.13 0.53 31.35
N SER A 245 -1.76 0.54 30.17
CA SER A 245 -1.37 -0.33 29.05
C SER A 245 0.02 0.01 28.51
N PHE A 246 0.30 1.31 28.28
CA PHE A 246 1.60 1.77 27.77
C PHE A 246 2.74 1.43 28.72
N THR A 247 2.55 1.73 30.02
CA THR A 247 3.55 1.40 31.06
C THR A 247 3.78 -0.09 31.17
N ALA A 248 2.72 -0.90 31.20
CA ALA A 248 2.86 -2.35 31.35
C ALA A 248 3.58 -2.99 30.15
N VAL A 249 3.30 -2.53 28.92
CA VAL A 249 4.00 -3.03 27.72
C VAL A 249 5.45 -2.54 27.69
N GLY A 250 5.70 -1.27 27.97
CA GLY A 250 7.05 -0.71 28.00
C GLY A 250 7.93 -1.40 29.04
N ASP A 251 7.42 -1.57 30.26
CA ASP A 251 8.14 -2.25 31.35
C ASP A 251 8.33 -3.75 31.06
N GLY A 252 7.33 -4.42 30.49
CA GLY A 252 7.43 -5.83 30.11
C GLY A 252 8.53 -6.08 29.08
N MET A 253 8.57 -5.27 28.01
CA MET A 253 9.61 -5.37 26.98
C MET A 253 10.98 -4.97 27.50
N LYS A 254 11.07 -3.92 28.32
CA LYS A 254 12.33 -3.49 28.96
C LYS A 254 12.89 -4.56 29.92
N LYS A 255 12.01 -5.18 30.75
CA LYS A 255 12.39 -6.27 31.65
C LYS A 255 12.92 -7.47 30.89
N ALA A 256 12.36 -7.73 29.69
CA ALA A 256 12.82 -8.79 28.78
C ALA A 256 14.10 -8.41 28.01
N GLY A 257 14.68 -7.23 28.22
CA GLY A 257 15.92 -6.79 27.58
C GLY A 257 15.74 -6.15 26.20
N PHE A 258 14.51 -5.97 25.72
CA PHE A 258 14.25 -5.34 24.41
C PHE A 258 14.54 -3.84 24.46
N ARG A 259 14.95 -3.25 23.33
CA ARG A 259 15.09 -1.81 23.18
C ARG A 259 13.72 -1.11 23.39
N PRO A 260 13.68 0.21 23.67
CA PRO A 260 12.42 0.95 23.69
C PRO A 260 11.62 0.74 22.38
N LEU A 261 10.30 0.65 22.51
CA LEU A 261 9.43 0.58 21.34
C LEU A 261 9.52 1.89 20.54
N ASP A 262 9.38 1.78 19.22
CA ASP A 262 9.43 2.95 18.35
C ASP A 262 8.24 3.89 18.59
N CYS A 263 7.04 3.33 18.90
CA CYS A 263 5.85 4.13 19.11
C CYS A 263 4.82 3.44 20.01
N TYR A 264 4.00 4.26 20.67
CA TYR A 264 2.81 3.85 21.42
C TYR A 264 1.60 4.57 20.84
N VAL A 265 0.59 3.83 20.40
CA VAL A 265 -0.53 4.34 19.61
C VAL A 265 -1.82 4.33 20.41
N VAL A 266 -2.45 5.49 20.55
CA VAL A 266 -3.85 5.60 20.98
C VAL A 266 -4.74 5.37 19.76
N ASP A 267 -5.49 4.27 19.76
CA ASP A 267 -6.46 3.93 18.70
C ASP A 267 -7.80 4.68 18.89
N ASP A 268 -8.87 4.31 18.19
CA ASP A 268 -10.19 4.96 18.25
C ASP A 268 -10.78 4.99 19.69
N GLY A 269 -11.61 6.00 19.98
CA GLY A 269 -12.29 6.19 21.28
C GLY A 269 -11.96 7.51 21.98
N TRP A 270 -11.13 8.35 21.41
CA TRP A 270 -10.77 9.66 21.92
C TRP A 270 -11.63 10.81 21.37
N THR A 271 -12.24 10.60 20.18
CA THR A 271 -13.00 11.61 19.46
C THR A 271 -14.41 11.81 20.04
N GLU A 272 -14.91 13.06 20.00
CA GLU A 272 -16.28 13.42 20.35
C GLU A 272 -17.23 13.15 19.17
N TYR A 273 -17.85 11.98 19.15
CA TYR A 273 -18.74 11.57 18.07
C TYR A 273 -20.21 11.99 18.24
N ASP A 274 -20.59 12.51 19.41
CA ASP A 274 -21.99 12.81 19.75
C ASP A 274 -22.34 14.30 19.59
N LYS A 275 -21.38 15.14 19.18
CA LYS A 275 -21.55 16.59 18.96
C LYS A 275 -21.08 17.01 17.59
N PRO A 276 -21.60 18.14 17.05
CA PRO A 276 -21.13 18.71 15.79
C PRO A 276 -19.79 19.44 15.95
N LEU A 277 -18.76 18.70 16.36
CA LEU A 277 -17.39 19.16 16.58
C LEU A 277 -16.44 18.42 15.63
N PHE A 278 -15.52 19.13 15.01
CA PHE A 278 -14.61 18.59 14.01
C PHE A 278 -13.38 17.95 14.65
N TRP A 279 -13.39 16.62 14.79
CA TRP A 279 -12.27 15.84 15.34
C TRP A 279 -11.72 16.41 16.66
N GLU A 280 -12.65 16.79 17.57
CA GLU A 280 -12.33 17.27 18.89
C GLU A 280 -12.27 16.12 19.91
N PHE A 281 -11.54 16.35 20.98
CA PHE A 281 -11.46 15.41 22.09
C PHE A 281 -12.79 15.28 22.80
N ASN A 282 -13.16 14.05 23.18
CA ASN A 282 -14.30 13.82 24.05
C ASN A 282 -13.98 14.18 25.51
N SER A 283 -14.97 14.11 26.39
CA SER A 283 -14.82 14.51 27.80
C SER A 283 -13.79 13.73 28.59
N LYS A 284 -13.41 12.52 28.17
CA LYS A 284 -12.39 11.70 28.81
C LYS A 284 -10.97 12.26 28.55
N PHE A 285 -10.76 12.86 27.39
CA PHE A 285 -9.49 13.45 26.95
C PHE A 285 -9.56 14.98 26.90
N ALA A 286 -10.20 15.61 27.88
CA ALA A 286 -10.44 17.06 27.89
C ALA A 286 -9.15 17.91 27.81
N ASP A 287 -8.02 17.39 28.30
CA ASP A 287 -6.70 18.04 28.25
C ASP A 287 -5.92 17.68 26.94
N GLY A 288 -6.54 17.00 25.99
CA GLY A 288 -5.87 16.42 24.82
C GLY A 288 -4.91 15.31 25.21
N PHE A 289 -3.87 15.09 24.38
CA PHE A 289 -2.90 14.00 24.57
C PHE A 289 -1.57 14.42 25.24
N VAL A 290 -1.58 15.49 26.06
CA VAL A 290 -0.36 15.98 26.71
C VAL A 290 0.25 14.96 27.67
N LYS A 291 -0.59 14.22 28.40
CA LYS A 291 -0.13 13.19 29.37
C LYS A 291 0.43 11.97 28.63
N GLU A 292 -0.29 11.50 27.61
CA GLU A 292 0.06 10.32 26.82
C GLU A 292 1.38 10.54 26.06
N SER A 293 1.54 11.70 25.42
CA SER A 293 2.77 12.07 24.72
C SER A 293 3.99 12.10 25.65
N ARG A 294 3.86 12.74 26.82
CA ARG A 294 4.92 12.75 27.83
C ARG A 294 5.24 11.36 28.38
N LEU A 295 4.26 10.51 28.51
CA LEU A 295 4.46 9.12 28.95
C LEU A 295 5.30 8.36 27.92
N THR A 296 4.97 8.47 26.61
CA THR A 296 5.74 7.77 25.57
C THR A 296 7.20 8.21 25.53
N GLU A 297 7.47 9.50 25.74
CA GLU A 297 8.84 10.02 25.86
C GLU A 297 9.59 9.40 27.06
N LYS A 298 8.93 9.26 28.22
CA LYS A 298 9.51 8.60 29.40
C LYS A 298 9.81 7.11 29.15
N LEU A 299 8.99 6.45 28.33
CA LEU A 299 9.18 5.06 27.92
C LEU A 299 10.25 4.91 26.81
N GLY A 300 10.77 6.03 26.30
CA GLY A 300 11.81 6.07 25.25
C GLY A 300 11.29 5.89 23.84
N GLY A 301 9.96 5.96 23.63
CA GLY A 301 9.31 5.85 22.33
C GLY A 301 8.66 7.15 21.87
N LYS A 302 8.02 7.09 20.71
CA LYS A 302 7.23 8.17 20.10
C LYS A 302 5.74 7.97 20.37
N PHE A 303 4.95 9.01 20.09
CA PHE A 303 3.51 8.99 20.24
C PHE A 303 2.80 8.81 18.89
N GLY A 304 1.77 7.97 18.84
CA GLY A 304 0.96 7.71 17.65
C GLY A 304 -0.53 7.85 17.92
N VAL A 305 -1.29 8.19 16.88
CA VAL A 305 -2.73 8.41 16.96
C VAL A 305 -3.46 7.78 15.77
N TRP A 306 -4.63 7.24 16.03
CA TRP A 306 -5.57 6.77 15.03
C TRP A 306 -6.50 7.90 14.56
N PHE A 307 -6.75 7.97 13.25
CA PHE A 307 -7.80 8.76 12.63
C PHE A 307 -8.62 7.92 11.67
N GLY A 308 -9.94 8.08 11.72
CA GLY A 308 -10.87 7.41 10.81
C GLY A 308 -11.54 8.37 9.83
N PRO A 309 -10.95 8.69 8.67
CA PRO A 309 -11.44 9.70 7.73
C PRO A 309 -12.93 9.64 7.39
N ARG A 310 -13.53 8.45 7.44
CA ARG A 310 -14.98 8.26 7.23
C ARG A 310 -15.86 8.80 8.36
N GLY A 311 -15.26 9.18 9.50
CA GLY A 311 -15.97 9.60 10.72
C GLY A 311 -16.12 8.46 11.74
N GLY A 312 -15.08 7.66 11.92
CA GLY A 312 -15.06 6.49 12.80
C GLY A 312 -15.53 5.20 12.13
N TYR A 313 -15.83 4.20 12.94
CA TYR A 313 -16.26 2.88 12.48
C TYR A 313 -17.66 2.52 13.02
N THR A 314 -18.33 1.57 12.35
CA THR A 314 -19.61 0.98 12.77
C THR A 314 -20.81 1.95 12.74
N SER A 315 -21.68 1.88 13.75
CA SER A 315 -22.91 2.70 13.87
C SER A 315 -22.66 4.18 14.14
N GLN A 316 -21.46 4.54 14.60
CA GLN A 316 -21.09 5.94 14.89
C GLN A 316 -20.89 6.76 13.61
N THR A 317 -20.36 6.14 12.57
CA THR A 317 -20.02 6.81 11.31
C THR A 317 -21.16 7.62 10.69
N PRO A 318 -22.39 7.08 10.49
CA PRO A 318 -23.49 7.86 9.93
C PRO A 318 -23.99 8.97 10.87
N VAL A 319 -23.89 8.78 12.18
CA VAL A 319 -24.31 9.78 13.19
C VAL A 319 -23.36 10.95 13.13
N TYR A 320 -22.06 10.70 13.21
CA TYR A 320 -21.04 11.75 13.17
C TYR A 320 -21.02 12.49 11.83
N ALA A 321 -21.16 11.79 10.71
CA ALA A 321 -21.28 12.43 9.40
C ALA A 321 -22.47 13.40 9.34
N GLY A 322 -23.65 13.02 9.85
CA GLY A 322 -24.81 13.89 9.93
C GLY A 322 -24.65 15.08 10.89
N LEU A 323 -23.80 14.95 11.92
CA LEU A 323 -23.44 16.07 12.79
C LEU A 323 -22.49 17.05 12.10
N LEU A 324 -21.51 16.54 11.36
CA LEU A 324 -20.58 17.38 10.60
C LEU A 324 -21.25 18.11 9.43
N GLU A 325 -22.35 17.59 8.84
CA GLU A 325 -23.15 18.33 7.88
C GLU A 325 -23.70 19.64 8.47
N LYS A 326 -24.04 19.68 9.75
CA LYS A 326 -24.53 20.89 10.44
C LYS A 326 -23.50 22.00 10.54
N ILE A 327 -22.22 21.67 10.39
CA ILE A 327 -21.11 22.63 10.42
C ILE A 327 -20.42 22.79 9.05
N GLY A 328 -21.07 22.32 7.98
CA GLY A 328 -20.71 22.64 6.60
C GLY A 328 -19.80 21.62 5.90
N TYR A 329 -19.70 20.38 6.39
CA TYR A 329 -19.09 19.27 5.66
C TYR A 329 -20.14 18.46 4.91
N HIS A 330 -19.72 17.56 4.03
CA HIS A 330 -20.62 16.75 3.22
C HIS A 330 -20.55 15.27 3.59
N SER A 331 -21.68 14.57 3.53
CA SER A 331 -21.73 13.12 3.60
C SER A 331 -21.98 12.47 2.24
N ASN A 332 -21.47 11.26 2.08
CA ASN A 332 -21.76 10.44 0.90
C ASN A 332 -23.13 9.76 1.09
N ARG A 333 -24.10 10.15 0.30
CA ARG A 333 -25.49 9.65 0.41
C ARG A 333 -25.65 8.13 0.24
N TYR A 334 -24.67 7.42 -0.36
CA TYR A 334 -24.73 5.97 -0.56
C TYR A 334 -24.17 5.20 0.63
N SER A 335 -22.99 5.59 1.12
CA SER A 335 -22.36 4.94 2.27
C SER A 335 -22.81 5.54 3.61
N ARG A 336 -23.38 6.75 3.60
CA ARG A 336 -23.82 7.49 4.78
C ARG A 336 -22.70 7.87 5.75
N ASP A 337 -21.48 7.84 5.27
CA ASP A 337 -20.29 8.32 5.96
C ASP A 337 -19.84 9.68 5.39
N ILE A 338 -18.83 10.29 6.00
CA ILE A 338 -18.28 11.56 5.52
C ILE A 338 -17.79 11.39 4.08
N CYS A 339 -17.97 12.40 3.25
CA CYS A 339 -17.44 12.43 1.90
C CYS A 339 -15.93 12.67 1.94
N THR A 340 -15.15 11.59 1.94
CA THR A 340 -13.68 11.63 2.01
C THR A 340 -13.01 12.17 0.73
N ALA A 341 -13.78 12.60 -0.27
CA ALA A 341 -13.31 13.31 -1.46
C ALA A 341 -13.67 14.82 -1.42
N ASP A 342 -14.39 15.29 -0.38
CA ASP A 342 -14.63 16.71 -0.16
C ASP A 342 -13.31 17.43 0.14
N PRO A 343 -12.83 18.35 -0.73
CA PRO A 343 -11.51 18.96 -0.57
C PRO A 343 -11.39 19.77 0.72
N LYS A 344 -12.49 20.43 1.16
CA LYS A 344 -12.53 21.15 2.43
C LYS A 344 -12.30 20.19 3.60
N TYR A 345 -13.03 19.06 3.61
CA TYR A 345 -12.91 18.07 4.67
C TYR A 345 -11.49 17.49 4.74
N VAL A 346 -10.91 17.09 3.59
CA VAL A 346 -9.56 16.51 3.53
C VAL A 346 -8.50 17.53 3.98
N SER A 347 -8.63 18.79 3.53
CA SER A 347 -7.72 19.86 3.95
C SER A 347 -7.78 20.07 5.47
N ASP A 348 -8.98 20.25 6.03
CA ASP A 348 -9.16 20.54 7.46
C ASP A 348 -8.70 19.35 8.33
N LEU A 349 -8.95 18.10 7.88
CA LEU A 349 -8.51 16.91 8.62
C LEU A 349 -6.98 16.76 8.61
N THR A 350 -6.34 17.01 7.49
CA THR A 350 -4.87 16.96 7.40
C THR A 350 -4.21 18.12 8.13
N ASP A 351 -4.87 19.29 8.24
CA ASP A 351 -4.45 20.38 9.15
C ASP A 351 -4.54 19.95 10.61
N ARG A 352 -5.65 19.28 10.98
CA ARG A 352 -5.80 18.76 12.34
C ARG A 352 -4.73 17.72 12.69
N MET A 353 -4.38 16.84 11.73
CA MET A 353 -3.29 15.88 11.93
C MET A 353 -1.92 16.59 12.08
N ALA A 354 -1.64 17.59 11.25
CA ALA A 354 -0.44 18.41 11.37
C ALA A 354 -0.35 19.14 12.72
N GLU A 355 -1.47 19.70 13.20
CA GLU A 355 -1.59 20.30 14.53
C GLU A 355 -1.27 19.29 15.66
N PHE A 356 -1.67 18.01 15.50
CA PHE A 356 -1.34 16.96 16.48
C PHE A 356 0.15 16.66 16.50
N CYS A 357 0.85 16.72 15.36
CA CYS A 357 2.31 16.63 15.34
C CYS A 357 2.95 17.74 16.15
N GLU A 358 2.51 18.99 16.00
CA GLU A 358 3.07 20.14 16.70
C GLU A 358 2.72 20.15 18.19
N LYS A 359 1.46 19.86 18.54
CA LYS A 359 0.98 19.97 19.93
C LYS A 359 1.34 18.78 20.81
N PHE A 360 1.37 17.58 20.24
CA PHE A 360 1.50 16.33 20.98
C PHE A 360 2.70 15.49 20.54
N ASN A 361 3.57 16.02 19.66
CA ASN A 361 4.76 15.32 19.15
C ASN A 361 4.40 13.96 18.52
N VAL A 362 3.31 13.93 17.74
CA VAL A 362 2.86 12.71 17.06
C VAL A 362 3.80 12.37 15.92
N ASP A 363 4.29 11.13 15.89
CA ASP A 363 5.24 10.58 14.92
C ASP A 363 4.63 9.45 14.05
N TYR A 364 3.43 9.02 14.37
CA TYR A 364 2.73 7.96 13.65
C TYR A 364 1.24 8.22 13.56
N PHE A 365 0.69 8.04 12.37
CA PHE A 365 -0.76 8.02 12.16
C PHE A 365 -1.22 6.69 11.56
N LYS A 366 -2.17 6.04 12.23
CA LYS A 366 -3.00 5.01 11.64
C LYS A 366 -4.22 5.68 11.02
N ILE A 367 -4.26 5.77 9.69
CA ILE A 367 -5.32 6.45 8.95
C ILE A 367 -6.28 5.39 8.40
N ASP A 368 -7.42 5.23 9.08
CA ASP A 368 -8.27 4.06 8.91
C ASP A 368 -9.63 4.39 8.29
N GLY A 369 -9.80 3.95 7.04
CA GLY A 369 -11.06 4.04 6.33
C GLY A 369 -11.19 5.27 5.43
N PHE A 370 -11.00 5.04 4.15
CA PHE A 370 -11.26 6.00 3.08
C PHE A 370 -12.65 5.77 2.45
N ALA A 371 -12.84 5.95 1.16
CA ALA A 371 -14.15 5.80 0.53
C ALA A 371 -14.58 4.34 0.37
N ILE A 372 -15.59 3.88 1.09
CA ILE A 372 -16.24 2.57 0.85
C ILE A 372 -16.81 2.50 -0.56
N CYS A 373 -17.45 3.58 -1.01
CA CYS A 373 -17.98 3.70 -2.36
C CYS A 373 -17.79 5.13 -2.89
N SER A 374 -17.85 5.26 -4.20
CA SER A 374 -17.73 6.55 -4.87
C SER A 374 -18.92 7.46 -4.55
N CYS A 375 -18.68 8.76 -4.34
CA CYS A 375 -19.71 9.75 -4.09
C CYS A 375 -20.36 10.24 -5.40
N PRO A 376 -21.68 10.16 -5.52
CA PRO A 376 -22.39 10.59 -6.71
C PRO A 376 -22.64 12.11 -6.78
N SER A 377 -22.47 12.83 -5.68
CA SER A 377 -22.85 14.25 -5.57
C SER A 377 -21.90 15.17 -6.35
N ALA A 378 -22.45 16.14 -7.06
CA ALA A 378 -21.67 17.11 -7.82
C ALA A 378 -21.33 18.38 -7.01
N GLY A 379 -22.03 18.61 -5.90
CA GLY A 379 -21.88 19.83 -5.09
C GLY A 379 -20.84 19.74 -3.99
N HIS A 380 -20.07 18.62 -3.91
CA HIS A 380 -19.09 18.38 -2.85
C HIS A 380 -17.66 18.80 -3.23
N GLY A 381 -17.49 19.62 -4.28
CA GLY A 381 -16.18 20.10 -4.71
C GLY A 381 -15.31 19.08 -5.45
N HIS A 382 -15.85 17.91 -5.78
CA HIS A 382 -15.16 16.85 -6.51
C HIS A 382 -15.92 16.40 -7.78
N PRO A 383 -15.28 15.73 -8.76
CA PRO A 383 -15.97 15.11 -9.89
C PRO A 383 -17.02 14.09 -9.43
N SER A 384 -18.26 14.24 -9.88
CA SER A 384 -19.32 13.29 -9.54
C SER A 384 -19.04 11.90 -10.11
N ALA A 385 -19.12 10.86 -9.28
CA ALA A 385 -18.95 9.48 -9.70
C ALA A 385 -20.02 8.98 -10.67
N LEU A 386 -21.17 9.64 -10.78
CA LEU A 386 -22.17 9.35 -11.80
C LEU A 386 -21.66 9.67 -13.21
N CYS A 387 -20.78 10.66 -13.33
CA CYS A 387 -20.20 11.08 -14.60
C CYS A 387 -18.93 10.28 -14.93
N ASN A 388 -18.06 10.09 -13.94
CA ASN A 388 -16.80 9.38 -14.09
C ASN A 388 -16.31 8.81 -12.74
N VAL A 389 -16.56 7.54 -12.51
CA VAL A 389 -16.13 6.86 -11.27
C VAL A 389 -14.61 6.85 -11.11
N LYS A 390 -13.85 6.67 -12.20
CA LYS A 390 -12.38 6.64 -12.13
C LYS A 390 -11.83 8.03 -11.81
N GLY A 391 -12.38 9.06 -12.45
CA GLY A 391 -12.03 10.46 -12.15
C GLY A 391 -12.34 10.86 -10.70
N PHE A 392 -13.43 10.33 -10.12
CA PHE A 392 -13.70 10.50 -8.69
C PHE A 392 -12.58 9.94 -7.81
N TYR A 393 -12.14 8.70 -8.04
CA TYR A 393 -11.07 8.09 -7.23
C TYR A 393 -9.71 8.73 -7.46
N VAL A 394 -9.42 9.20 -8.68
CA VAL A 394 -8.23 10.00 -8.96
C VAL A 394 -8.23 11.27 -8.12
N TYR A 395 -9.33 12.03 -8.16
CA TYR A 395 -9.47 13.27 -7.39
C TYR A 395 -9.35 13.02 -5.88
N LEU A 396 -10.07 12.02 -5.35
CA LEU A 396 -10.01 11.64 -3.94
C LEU A 396 -8.56 11.45 -3.49
N TRP A 397 -7.81 10.62 -4.19
CA TRP A 397 -6.43 10.32 -3.79
C TRP A 397 -5.47 11.48 -4.04
N GLU A 398 -5.68 12.31 -5.07
CA GLU A 398 -4.91 13.55 -5.22
C GLU A 398 -5.01 14.44 -3.97
N GLN A 399 -6.24 14.61 -3.43
CA GLN A 399 -6.43 15.41 -2.22
C GLN A 399 -5.71 14.79 -1.01
N TRP A 400 -5.83 13.48 -0.81
CA TRP A 400 -5.15 12.79 0.29
C TRP A 400 -3.63 12.80 0.15
N LEU A 401 -3.08 12.60 -1.05
CA LEU A 401 -1.63 12.66 -1.27
C LEU A 401 -1.07 14.07 -0.97
N LYS A 402 -1.75 15.13 -1.42
CA LYS A 402 -1.43 16.53 -1.03
C LYS A 402 -1.50 16.72 0.49
N GLY A 403 -2.49 16.12 1.14
CA GLY A 403 -2.63 16.13 2.60
C GLY A 403 -1.45 15.43 3.30
N PHE A 404 -1.00 14.27 2.82
CA PHE A 404 0.16 13.56 3.35
C PHE A 404 1.46 14.39 3.20
N GLU A 405 1.65 15.03 2.05
CA GLU A 405 2.77 15.96 1.86
C GLU A 405 2.71 17.15 2.83
N LYS A 406 1.51 17.66 3.11
CA LYS A 406 1.29 18.74 4.08
C LYS A 406 1.69 18.32 5.49
N ILE A 407 1.25 17.14 5.95
CA ILE A 407 1.63 16.59 7.25
C ILE A 407 3.14 16.41 7.33
N ARG A 408 3.78 15.87 6.28
CA ARG A 408 5.25 15.67 6.25
C ARG A 408 6.05 16.96 6.19
N ARG A 409 5.51 18.07 5.68
CA ARG A 409 6.17 19.38 5.78
C ARG A 409 6.28 19.87 7.22
N VAL A 410 5.30 19.53 8.08
CA VAL A 410 5.28 19.87 9.50
C VAL A 410 6.10 18.85 10.30
N CYS A 411 5.95 17.57 10.02
CA CYS A 411 6.66 16.47 10.67
C CYS A 411 7.34 15.57 9.61
N PRO A 412 8.57 15.87 9.15
CA PRO A 412 9.24 15.14 8.07
C PRO A 412 9.45 13.64 8.34
N GLY A 413 9.61 13.24 9.61
CA GLY A 413 9.81 11.86 10.02
C GLY A 413 8.53 11.09 10.33
N VAL A 414 7.35 11.68 10.15
CA VAL A 414 6.08 11.02 10.48
C VAL A 414 5.86 9.73 9.68
N CYS A 415 5.48 8.67 10.37
CA CYS A 415 5.10 7.40 9.75
C CYS A 415 3.60 7.39 9.47
N LEU A 416 3.21 7.23 8.21
CA LEU A 416 1.82 7.18 7.77
C LEU A 416 1.46 5.75 7.38
N ASN A 417 0.51 5.16 8.12
CA ASN A 417 -0.06 3.85 7.84
C ASN A 417 -1.48 4.02 7.27
N VAL A 418 -1.62 3.76 5.97
CA VAL A 418 -2.88 3.91 5.23
C VAL A 418 -3.60 2.57 5.21
N THR A 419 -4.76 2.50 5.86
CA THR A 419 -5.44 1.22 6.05
C THR A 419 -6.71 1.06 5.18
N SER A 420 -7.87 0.82 5.75
CA SER A 420 -9.07 0.33 5.05
C SER A 420 -9.50 1.18 3.84
N TYR A 421 -9.90 0.50 2.78
CA TYR A 421 -10.41 1.05 1.51
C TYR A 421 -9.36 1.75 0.61
N ALA A 422 -8.07 1.65 0.95
CA ALA A 422 -7.01 1.93 0.01
C ALA A 422 -6.76 0.68 -0.87
N HIS A 423 -6.57 0.86 -2.16
CA HIS A 423 -6.22 -0.28 -3.03
C HIS A 423 -4.73 -0.60 -2.93
N CYS A 424 -4.37 -1.86 -3.22
CA CYS A 424 -2.98 -2.33 -3.10
C CYS A 424 -2.14 -1.81 -4.27
N SER A 425 -1.66 -0.57 -4.16
CA SER A 425 -0.74 0.03 -5.12
C SER A 425 0.61 0.32 -4.47
N PRO A 426 1.72 -0.18 -5.01
CA PRO A 426 3.04 0.09 -4.44
C PRO A 426 3.47 1.56 -4.56
N TRP A 427 2.91 2.33 -5.50
CA TRP A 427 3.22 3.75 -5.61
C TRP A 427 2.67 4.62 -4.46
N PHE A 428 1.78 4.09 -3.60
CA PHE A 428 1.47 4.77 -2.34
C PHE A 428 2.72 5.01 -1.48
N LEU A 429 3.75 4.17 -1.62
CA LEU A 429 4.97 4.22 -0.83
C LEU A 429 5.85 5.46 -1.10
N LYS A 430 5.49 6.30 -2.08
CA LYS A 430 6.03 7.67 -2.22
C LYS A 430 5.49 8.64 -1.16
N TRP A 431 4.35 8.32 -0.51
CA TRP A 431 3.65 9.19 0.44
C TRP A 431 3.34 8.54 1.78
N ALA A 432 3.17 7.23 1.81
CA ALA A 432 2.86 6.44 3.00
C ALA A 432 3.94 5.38 3.24
N ASP A 433 4.15 5.01 4.50
CA ASP A 433 5.16 4.01 4.88
C ASP A 433 4.60 2.60 4.81
N PHE A 434 3.32 2.43 5.17
CA PHE A 434 2.64 1.14 5.20
C PHE A 434 1.24 1.23 4.59
N ILE A 435 0.84 0.13 3.94
CA ILE A 435 -0.51 -0.05 3.38
C ILE A 435 -1.07 -1.37 3.92
N TRP A 436 -2.33 -1.35 4.37
CA TRP A 436 -3.00 -2.56 4.81
C TRP A 436 -3.37 -3.48 3.64
N MET A 437 -3.29 -4.80 3.88
CA MET A 437 -3.51 -5.83 2.86
C MET A 437 -4.93 -5.87 2.27
N ASN A 438 -5.93 -5.23 2.85
CA ASN A 438 -7.29 -4.98 2.36
C ASN A 438 -8.12 -6.20 1.87
N ASN A 439 -7.60 -7.41 1.94
CA ASN A 439 -8.30 -8.63 1.57
C ASN A 439 -8.55 -9.55 2.78
N ALA A 440 -8.37 -9.03 3.98
CA ALA A 440 -8.53 -9.73 5.25
C ALA A 440 -9.32 -8.88 6.25
N SER A 441 -9.96 -9.53 7.23
CA SER A 441 -10.32 -8.88 8.49
C SER A 441 -9.09 -8.81 9.40
N ASP A 442 -9.14 -7.96 10.41
CA ASP A 442 -8.02 -7.79 11.36
C ASP A 442 -7.63 -9.12 12.00
N MET A 443 -8.60 -9.95 12.34
CA MET A 443 -8.42 -11.30 12.84
C MET A 443 -9.37 -12.28 12.15
N GLY A 444 -9.03 -13.57 12.17
CA GLY A 444 -9.88 -14.61 11.63
C GLY A 444 -9.36 -16.01 11.93
N TYR A 445 -10.21 -16.99 11.72
CA TYR A 445 -9.96 -18.39 12.07
C TYR A 445 -10.59 -19.30 11.02
N VAL A 446 -9.77 -20.09 10.32
CA VAL A 446 -10.23 -21.02 9.27
C VAL A 446 -9.49 -22.35 9.30
N GLY A 447 -10.07 -23.37 8.67
CA GLY A 447 -9.45 -24.69 8.57
C GLY A 447 -9.50 -25.48 9.87
N GLU A 448 -8.60 -26.46 9.98
CA GLU A 448 -8.52 -27.43 11.05
C GLU A 448 -7.59 -26.99 12.19
N GLY A 449 -7.54 -27.83 13.24
CA GLY A 449 -6.66 -27.64 14.38
C GLY A 449 -7.26 -26.80 15.51
N ASP A 450 -6.38 -26.41 16.42
CA ASP A 450 -6.69 -25.52 17.55
C ASP A 450 -6.78 -24.05 17.10
N SER A 451 -7.02 -23.15 18.02
CA SER A 451 -7.17 -21.72 17.70
C SER A 451 -5.89 -21.12 17.09
N LEU A 452 -4.69 -21.59 17.49
CA LEU A 452 -3.45 -21.12 16.90
C LEU A 452 -3.35 -21.54 15.42
N SER A 453 -3.54 -22.84 15.14
CA SER A 453 -3.52 -23.36 13.76
C SER A 453 -4.51 -22.62 12.88
N ARG A 454 -5.73 -22.43 13.36
CA ARG A 454 -6.82 -21.76 12.63
C ARG A 454 -6.53 -20.28 12.37
N CYS A 455 -5.91 -19.58 13.34
CA CYS A 455 -5.48 -18.20 13.20
C CYS A 455 -4.38 -18.08 12.12
N LEU A 456 -3.34 -18.92 12.21
CA LEU A 456 -2.26 -18.96 11.20
C LEU A 456 -2.81 -19.29 9.81
N ASN A 457 -3.64 -20.33 9.69
CA ASN A 457 -4.27 -20.71 8.43
C ASN A 457 -5.10 -19.57 7.82
N TYR A 458 -5.83 -18.80 8.63
CA TYR A 458 -6.57 -17.65 8.14
C TYR A 458 -5.63 -16.59 7.53
N ARG A 459 -4.67 -16.12 8.29
CA ARG A 459 -3.78 -15.04 7.82
C ARG A 459 -2.98 -15.48 6.58
N ASP A 460 -2.39 -16.67 6.62
CA ASP A 460 -1.59 -17.18 5.52
C ASP A 460 -2.42 -17.45 4.27
N SER A 461 -3.70 -17.86 4.40
CA SER A 461 -4.60 -17.96 3.24
C SER A 461 -4.90 -16.60 2.61
N ARG A 462 -4.88 -15.50 3.38
CA ARG A 462 -5.04 -14.13 2.85
C ARG A 462 -3.80 -13.63 2.13
N TYR A 463 -2.60 -13.97 2.65
CA TYR A 463 -1.34 -13.70 1.96
C TYR A 463 -1.27 -14.46 0.63
N ARG A 464 -1.61 -15.75 0.65
CA ARG A 464 -1.73 -16.54 -0.59
C ARG A 464 -2.68 -15.89 -1.59
N ALA A 465 -3.89 -15.54 -1.16
CA ALA A 465 -4.89 -14.91 -2.02
C ALA A 465 -4.39 -13.57 -2.61
N LEU A 466 -3.67 -12.77 -1.82
CA LEU A 466 -3.12 -11.50 -2.29
C LEU A 466 -2.02 -11.69 -3.33
N PHE A 467 -1.06 -12.57 -3.07
CA PHE A 467 0.17 -12.69 -3.86
C PHE A 467 0.09 -13.73 -4.96
N LEU A 468 -0.65 -14.84 -4.79
CA LEU A 468 -0.77 -15.89 -5.80
C LEU A 468 -2.09 -15.86 -6.58
N ASP A 469 -3.24 -15.59 -5.94
CA ASP A 469 -4.52 -15.59 -6.66
C ASP A 469 -4.80 -14.24 -7.32
N ASP A 470 -4.52 -13.14 -6.62
CA ASP A 470 -4.69 -11.77 -7.11
C ASP A 470 -3.39 -11.21 -7.72
N GLU A 471 -2.27 -11.92 -7.60
CA GLU A 471 -0.94 -11.61 -8.15
C GLU A 471 -0.52 -10.15 -7.90
N ARG A 472 -0.81 -9.60 -6.68
CA ARG A 472 -0.51 -8.20 -6.37
C ARG A 472 0.99 -7.99 -6.26
N GLN A 473 1.46 -7.02 -7.00
CA GLN A 473 2.84 -6.56 -6.94
C GLN A 473 2.93 -5.51 -5.83
N PHE A 474 3.43 -5.94 -4.66
CA PHE A 474 3.62 -5.08 -3.49
C PHE A 474 4.73 -5.65 -2.61
N PRO A 475 5.65 -4.82 -2.07
CA PRO A 475 6.70 -5.31 -1.17
C PRO A 475 6.12 -5.75 0.17
N ALA A 476 6.51 -6.95 0.62
CA ALA A 476 6.05 -7.50 1.90
C ALA A 476 6.46 -6.61 3.08
N GLY A 477 7.63 -5.96 3.00
CA GLY A 477 8.15 -5.05 4.02
C GLY A 477 7.22 -3.88 4.37
N ASN A 478 6.46 -3.40 3.40
CA ASN A 478 5.55 -2.26 3.58
C ASN A 478 4.08 -2.68 3.70
N LEU A 479 3.80 -3.99 3.77
CA LEU A 479 2.44 -4.51 3.92
C LEU A 479 2.06 -4.65 5.40
N TYR A 480 1.08 -3.87 5.84
CA TYR A 480 0.55 -3.91 7.19
C TYR A 480 -0.59 -4.93 7.35
N ASN A 481 -0.69 -5.61 8.51
CA ASN A 481 -1.61 -6.72 8.68
C ASN A 481 -2.20 -6.92 10.10
N HIS A 482 -2.19 -5.95 11.01
CA HIS A 482 -2.65 -6.05 12.40
C HIS A 482 -2.00 -7.19 13.20
N GLU A 483 -0.68 -7.36 13.11
CA GLU A 483 0.05 -8.41 13.81
C GLU A 483 1.32 -7.91 14.48
N PRO A 484 1.74 -8.57 15.59
CA PRO A 484 1.09 -9.71 16.27
C PRO A 484 -0.07 -9.28 17.19
N CYS A 485 -1.14 -10.10 17.27
CA CYS A 485 -2.30 -9.86 18.10
C CYS A 485 -2.50 -10.98 19.14
N TYR A 486 -2.22 -10.69 20.42
CA TYR A 486 -2.47 -11.56 21.56
C TYR A 486 -3.19 -10.79 22.67
N ALA A 487 -4.51 -10.71 22.54
CA ALA A 487 -5.31 -9.76 23.32
C ALA A 487 -6.66 -10.35 23.76
N LYS A 488 -7.22 -9.77 24.82
CA LYS A 488 -8.49 -10.18 25.44
C LYS A 488 -9.71 -10.03 24.54
N ARG A 489 -9.59 -9.30 23.42
CA ARG A 489 -10.65 -9.15 22.41
C ARG A 489 -10.46 -10.04 21.18
N ASN A 490 -9.54 -11.00 21.25
CA ASN A 490 -9.31 -11.97 20.18
C ASN A 490 -10.01 -13.31 20.53
N PHE A 491 -11.06 -13.68 19.79
CA PHE A 491 -11.88 -14.86 20.03
C PHE A 491 -11.88 -15.77 18.79
N ASP A 492 -11.73 -17.08 19.00
CA ASP A 492 -12.05 -18.08 17.97
C ASP A 492 -13.52 -18.51 18.14
N PRO A 493 -14.43 -18.11 17.23
CA PRO A 493 -15.86 -18.38 17.38
C PRO A 493 -16.22 -19.86 17.30
N LYS A 494 -15.31 -20.74 16.85
CA LYS A 494 -15.49 -22.20 16.88
C LYS A 494 -15.47 -22.73 18.30
N PHE A 495 -14.65 -22.16 19.18
CA PHE A 495 -14.48 -22.63 20.56
C PHE A 495 -15.15 -21.72 21.57
N SER A 496 -15.12 -20.40 21.38
CA SER A 496 -15.81 -19.43 22.25
C SER A 496 -16.06 -18.12 21.52
N LYS A 497 -17.17 -17.46 21.82
CA LYS A 497 -17.48 -16.11 21.33
C LYS A 497 -17.15 -15.01 22.34
N SER A 498 -16.69 -15.36 23.54
CA SER A 498 -16.44 -14.41 24.62
C SER A 498 -15.19 -14.69 25.44
N SER A 499 -14.61 -15.88 25.35
CA SER A 499 -13.34 -16.18 26.01
C SER A 499 -12.18 -15.93 25.06
N PRO A 500 -11.18 -15.13 25.45
CA PRO A 500 -10.01 -14.86 24.62
C PRO A 500 -9.23 -16.13 24.32
N VAL A 501 -8.59 -16.16 23.16
CA VAL A 501 -7.67 -17.22 22.80
C VAL A 501 -6.40 -17.10 23.65
N VAL A 502 -6.08 -18.16 24.39
CA VAL A 502 -4.88 -18.25 25.23
C VAL A 502 -3.92 -19.25 24.65
N TYR A 503 -2.67 -18.83 24.46
CA TYR A 503 -1.57 -19.69 23.99
C TYR A 503 -0.70 -20.14 25.15
N THR A 504 -0.22 -21.39 25.11
CA THR A 504 0.96 -21.80 25.88
C THR A 504 2.17 -20.97 25.45
N ASP A 505 3.25 -20.99 26.23
CA ASP A 505 4.44 -20.22 25.88
C ASP A 505 5.07 -20.71 24.54
N GLY A 506 5.08 -22.04 24.29
CA GLY A 506 5.55 -22.59 23.02
C GLY A 506 4.64 -22.24 21.83
N GLN A 507 3.32 -22.19 22.02
CA GLN A 507 2.37 -21.73 21.00
C GLN A 507 2.54 -20.24 20.71
N PHE A 508 2.78 -19.43 21.73
CA PHE A 508 3.04 -17.99 21.59
C PHE A 508 4.36 -17.76 20.83
N GLU A 509 5.40 -18.53 21.12
CA GLU A 509 6.66 -18.46 20.39
C GLU A 509 6.49 -18.78 18.90
N LEU A 510 5.80 -19.88 18.58
CA LEU A 510 5.48 -20.25 17.21
C LEU A 510 4.66 -19.16 16.51
N TYR A 511 3.65 -18.62 17.19
CA TYR A 511 2.83 -17.52 16.67
C TYR A 511 3.68 -16.31 16.29
N MET A 512 4.54 -15.85 17.19
CA MET A 512 5.42 -14.70 16.96
C MET A 512 6.34 -14.92 15.75
N TYR A 513 7.00 -16.06 15.64
CA TYR A 513 7.83 -16.39 14.48
C TYR A 513 7.03 -16.40 13.17
N CYS A 514 5.83 -17.00 13.15
CA CYS A 514 4.97 -17.01 11.96
C CYS A 514 4.54 -15.60 11.54
N CYS A 515 4.26 -14.71 12.49
CA CYS A 515 3.98 -13.31 12.17
C CYS A 515 5.16 -12.64 11.46
N MET A 516 6.38 -12.83 11.94
CA MET A 516 7.59 -12.22 11.35
C MET A 516 7.93 -12.80 9.98
N MET A 517 7.63 -14.09 9.72
CA MET A 517 7.86 -14.72 8.41
C MET A 517 7.05 -14.10 7.28
N ARG A 518 5.99 -13.35 7.55
CA ARG A 518 5.21 -12.61 6.55
C ARG A 518 5.93 -11.39 6.01
N GLY A 519 7.03 -10.97 6.65
CA GLY A 519 7.97 -9.99 6.13
C GLY A 519 7.62 -8.52 6.40
N SER A 520 6.50 -8.21 7.07
CA SER A 520 6.14 -6.82 7.39
C SER A 520 7.23 -6.11 8.18
N GLY A 521 7.57 -4.89 7.78
CA GLY A 521 8.43 -3.97 8.52
C GLY A 521 7.74 -3.28 9.69
N LEU A 522 6.44 -3.50 9.89
CA LEU A 522 5.68 -2.98 11.01
C LEU A 522 5.16 -4.13 11.87
N ALA A 523 5.78 -4.35 13.02
CA ALA A 523 5.27 -5.20 14.09
C ALA A 523 4.46 -4.33 15.06
N GLU A 524 3.14 -4.27 14.86
CA GLU A 524 2.23 -3.53 15.73
C GLU A 524 1.67 -4.48 16.79
N LEU A 525 2.18 -4.34 18.01
CA LEU A 525 1.83 -5.21 19.14
C LEU A 525 0.43 -4.88 19.64
N TYR A 526 -0.51 -5.76 19.38
CA TYR A 526 -1.85 -5.74 19.97
C TYR A 526 -1.89 -6.73 21.13
N PHE A 527 -1.21 -6.38 22.23
CA PHE A 527 -1.13 -7.22 23.42
C PHE A 527 -2.01 -6.70 24.54
N SER A 528 -2.74 -7.61 25.23
CA SER A 528 -3.31 -7.29 26.53
C SER A 528 -2.31 -7.67 27.62
N PRO A 529 -1.76 -6.69 28.37
CA PRO A 529 -0.70 -6.96 29.35
C PRO A 529 -1.08 -8.03 30.38
N GLU A 530 -2.34 -8.12 30.77
CA GLU A 530 -2.87 -9.12 31.70
C GLU A 530 -2.81 -10.56 31.18
N MET A 531 -2.64 -10.77 29.88
CA MET A 531 -2.47 -12.09 29.27
C MET A 531 -1.00 -12.49 29.13
N MET A 532 -0.08 -11.56 29.39
CA MET A 532 1.35 -11.77 29.27
C MET A 532 1.95 -12.22 30.62
N ASN A 533 2.89 -13.13 30.55
CA ASN A 533 3.76 -13.53 31.65
C ASN A 533 5.23 -13.22 31.29
N ASP A 534 6.16 -13.39 32.23
CA ASP A 534 7.57 -13.11 32.01
C ASP A 534 8.15 -13.95 30.85
N ALA A 535 7.71 -15.21 30.68
CA ALA A 535 8.14 -16.07 29.58
C ALA A 535 7.70 -15.50 28.23
N LYS A 536 6.44 -15.05 28.10
CA LYS A 536 5.93 -14.46 26.85
C LYS A 536 6.60 -13.13 26.51
N TRP A 537 6.89 -12.27 27.52
CA TRP A 537 7.68 -11.05 27.27
C TRP A 537 9.06 -11.37 26.74
N ASN A 538 9.77 -12.35 27.33
CA ASN A 538 11.08 -12.80 26.86
C ASN A 538 11.02 -13.39 25.44
N ILE A 539 9.97 -14.14 25.12
CA ILE A 539 9.74 -14.68 23.77
C ILE A 539 9.52 -13.53 22.77
N ALA A 540 8.64 -12.57 23.10
CA ALA A 540 8.38 -11.43 22.24
C ALA A 540 9.66 -10.64 21.95
N ALA A 541 10.44 -10.30 22.99
CA ALA A 541 11.71 -9.61 22.84
C ALA A 541 12.68 -10.35 21.91
N ARG A 542 12.94 -11.63 22.19
CA ARG A 542 13.88 -12.45 21.40
C ARG A 542 13.45 -12.59 19.93
N VAL A 543 12.16 -12.83 19.66
CA VAL A 543 11.66 -13.00 18.29
C VAL A 543 11.68 -11.69 17.51
N LEU A 544 11.36 -10.58 18.16
CA LEU A 544 11.43 -9.25 17.53
C LEU A 544 12.88 -8.82 17.26
N GLU A 545 13.82 -9.07 18.16
CA GLU A 545 15.27 -8.85 17.93
C GLU A 545 15.78 -9.68 16.75
N TRP A 546 15.38 -10.97 16.69
CA TRP A 546 15.71 -11.82 15.54
C TRP A 546 15.14 -11.24 14.25
N ALA A 547 13.86 -10.84 14.22
CA ALA A 547 13.21 -10.29 13.05
C ALA A 547 13.87 -8.97 12.60
N GLU A 548 14.18 -8.07 13.54
CA GLU A 548 14.89 -6.82 13.27
C GLU A 548 16.27 -7.07 12.65
N SER A 549 17.03 -8.02 13.21
CA SER A 549 18.35 -8.41 12.68
C SER A 549 18.28 -9.11 11.30
N ARG A 550 17.11 -9.58 10.90
CA ARG A 550 16.83 -10.27 9.62
C ARG A 550 15.91 -9.47 8.70
N HIS A 551 15.57 -8.23 9.06
CA HIS A 551 14.65 -7.41 8.25
C HIS A 551 15.12 -7.25 6.80
N GLY A 552 16.41 -7.05 6.57
CA GLY A 552 17.00 -6.99 5.22
C GLY A 552 16.77 -8.23 4.35
N ILE A 553 16.41 -9.37 4.97
CA ILE A 553 16.01 -10.60 4.28
C ILE A 553 14.49 -10.72 4.28
N LEU A 554 13.86 -10.64 5.47
CA LEU A 554 12.42 -10.89 5.66
C LEU A 554 11.51 -9.97 4.83
N LYS A 555 11.91 -8.73 4.58
CA LYS A 555 11.15 -7.80 3.73
C LYS A 555 10.90 -8.30 2.29
N TYR A 556 11.67 -9.29 1.83
CA TYR A 556 11.50 -9.95 0.54
C TYR A 556 10.70 -11.26 0.62
N SER A 557 9.96 -11.48 1.71
CA SER A 557 9.20 -12.71 1.94
C SER A 557 8.16 -12.97 0.84
N ARG A 558 8.15 -14.20 0.31
CA ARG A 558 7.21 -14.66 -0.71
C ARG A 558 6.53 -15.94 -0.26
N PHE A 559 5.22 -15.97 -0.42
CA PHE A 559 4.39 -17.15 -0.16
C PHE A 559 4.53 -18.17 -1.30
N PHE A 560 4.54 -19.48 -0.95
CA PHE A 560 4.47 -20.57 -1.91
C PHE A 560 3.69 -21.77 -1.34
N GLY A 561 3.18 -22.63 -2.23
CA GLY A 561 2.49 -23.87 -1.87
C GLY A 561 0.96 -23.77 -1.78
N SER A 562 0.37 -24.66 -1.00
CA SER A 562 -1.08 -24.88 -0.92
C SER A 562 -1.85 -23.74 -0.23
N ASP A 563 -3.19 -23.74 -0.37
CA ASP A 563 -4.06 -22.85 0.39
C ASP A 563 -4.20 -23.35 1.84
N PRO A 564 -3.68 -22.60 2.84
CA PRO A 564 -3.71 -23.05 4.25
C PRO A 564 -5.12 -23.30 4.79
N ALA A 565 -6.13 -22.61 4.24
CA ALA A 565 -7.52 -22.79 4.65
C ALA A 565 -8.11 -24.15 4.22
N LYS A 566 -7.48 -24.80 3.23
CA LYS A 566 -7.91 -26.11 2.66
C LYS A 566 -7.04 -27.28 3.14
N GLY A 567 -6.01 -27.02 3.91
CA GLY A 567 -5.02 -28.00 4.30
C GLY A 567 -3.86 -28.18 3.32
N GLY A 568 -2.79 -28.84 3.75
CA GLY A 568 -1.61 -29.16 2.97
C GLY A 568 -0.38 -28.32 3.32
N ALA A 569 0.71 -28.61 2.63
CA ALA A 569 2.00 -27.96 2.86
C ALA A 569 2.10 -26.63 2.10
N TYR A 570 2.63 -25.62 2.78
CA TYR A 570 2.93 -24.30 2.24
C TYR A 570 4.10 -23.67 2.98
N GLY A 571 4.52 -22.48 2.57
CA GLY A 571 5.54 -21.77 3.29
C GLY A 571 5.81 -20.36 2.81
N TYR A 572 6.87 -19.81 3.37
CA TYR A 572 7.45 -18.53 2.96
C TYR A 572 8.94 -18.71 2.69
N LEU A 573 9.42 -18.07 1.63
CA LEU A 573 10.84 -17.91 1.34
C LEU A 573 11.17 -16.43 1.26
N ALA A 574 12.11 -15.98 2.06
CA ALA A 574 12.72 -14.67 1.99
C ALA A 574 14.18 -14.81 1.58
N VAL A 575 14.63 -14.06 0.57
CA VAL A 575 16.01 -14.09 0.07
C VAL A 575 16.53 -12.66 0.02
N GLY A 576 17.59 -12.38 0.77
CA GLY A 576 18.28 -11.11 0.77
C GLY A 576 19.22 -10.92 -0.42
N ASP A 577 19.70 -9.70 -0.62
CA ASP A 577 20.55 -9.34 -1.77
C ASP A 577 21.88 -10.08 -1.84
N ASN A 578 22.41 -10.55 -0.71
CA ASN A 578 23.64 -11.33 -0.61
C ASN A 578 23.42 -12.86 -0.73
N GLY A 579 22.17 -13.30 -0.98
CA GLY A 579 21.79 -14.72 -1.07
C GLY A 579 21.51 -15.40 0.27
N ASP A 580 21.61 -14.68 1.39
CA ASP A 580 21.11 -15.15 2.69
C ASP A 580 19.59 -15.33 2.63
N ARG A 581 19.08 -16.33 3.35
CA ARG A 581 17.66 -16.67 3.25
C ARG A 581 17.06 -17.14 4.56
N VAL A 582 15.76 -16.92 4.69
CA VAL A 582 14.92 -17.52 5.75
C VAL A 582 13.77 -18.27 5.07
N THR A 583 13.51 -19.50 5.51
CA THR A 583 12.47 -20.35 4.94
C THR A 583 11.56 -20.86 6.04
N MET A 584 10.26 -20.78 5.84
CA MET A 584 9.25 -21.45 6.64
C MET A 584 8.55 -22.51 5.80
N LEU A 585 8.43 -23.72 6.35
CA LEU A 585 7.58 -24.80 5.83
C LEU A 585 6.54 -25.14 6.91
N ARG A 586 5.28 -25.26 6.52
CA ARG A 586 4.19 -25.60 7.43
C ARG A 586 3.20 -26.55 6.78
N ASN A 587 2.73 -27.53 7.56
CA ASN A 587 1.57 -28.36 7.25
C ASN A 587 0.34 -27.80 7.98
N SER A 588 -0.68 -27.40 7.26
CA SER A 588 -1.93 -26.84 7.81
C SER A 588 -3.04 -27.87 8.03
N SER A 589 -2.75 -29.18 7.85
CA SER A 589 -3.70 -30.27 8.02
C SER A 589 -3.44 -31.13 9.25
N GLY A 590 -4.47 -31.83 9.73
CA GLY A 590 -4.40 -32.83 10.81
C GLY A 590 -3.78 -34.17 10.40
N GLU A 591 -3.37 -34.32 9.14
CA GLU A 591 -2.74 -35.54 8.61
C GLU A 591 -1.26 -35.31 8.29
N VAL A 592 -0.46 -36.35 8.28
CA VAL A 592 0.92 -36.31 7.78
C VAL A 592 0.89 -35.95 6.31
N SER A 593 1.64 -34.94 5.91
CA SER A 593 1.72 -34.50 4.52
C SER A 593 3.12 -34.74 3.94
N GLU A 594 3.21 -35.61 2.93
CA GLU A 594 4.33 -35.58 2.02
C GLU A 594 4.18 -34.39 1.09
N TYR A 595 5.28 -33.73 0.76
CA TYR A 595 5.27 -32.57 -0.13
C TYR A 595 6.42 -32.58 -1.12
N GLU A 596 6.13 -32.10 -2.31
CA GLU A 596 7.10 -31.61 -3.28
C GLU A 596 6.69 -30.17 -3.63
N LEU A 597 7.50 -29.20 -3.28
CA LEU A 597 7.24 -27.79 -3.48
C LEU A 597 8.32 -27.20 -4.38
N THR A 598 7.89 -26.39 -5.35
CA THR A 598 8.79 -25.54 -6.11
C THR A 598 8.95 -24.23 -5.37
N MET A 599 10.16 -23.92 -4.96
CA MET A 599 10.49 -22.68 -4.26
C MET A 599 10.48 -21.51 -5.26
N PRO A 600 10.30 -20.27 -4.79
CA PRO A 600 10.37 -19.09 -5.66
C PRO A 600 11.70 -18.94 -6.44
N ASP A 601 12.79 -19.54 -5.98
CA ASP A 601 14.08 -19.61 -6.68
C ASP A 601 14.16 -20.73 -7.76
N GLY A 602 13.02 -21.40 -8.03
CA GLY A 602 12.91 -22.49 -8.99
C GLY A 602 13.41 -23.84 -8.49
N LYS A 603 14.00 -23.92 -7.29
CA LYS A 603 14.46 -25.20 -6.73
C LYS A 603 13.28 -26.00 -6.20
N LYS A 604 13.34 -27.31 -6.39
CA LYS A 604 12.41 -28.24 -5.77
C LYS A 604 12.89 -28.67 -4.40
N THR A 605 11.98 -28.69 -3.43
CA THR A 605 12.19 -29.28 -2.12
C THR A 605 11.09 -30.30 -1.86
N SER A 606 11.45 -31.43 -1.26
CA SER A 606 10.50 -32.47 -0.91
C SER A 606 10.79 -33.00 0.49
N GLY A 607 9.79 -33.55 1.14
CA GLY A 607 9.90 -34.10 2.47
C GLY A 607 8.54 -34.44 3.06
N THR A 608 8.55 -34.70 4.36
CA THR A 608 7.37 -35.05 5.16
C THR A 608 7.24 -34.08 6.32
N LEU A 609 6.05 -33.55 6.53
CA LEU A 609 5.69 -32.75 7.70
C LEU A 609 4.61 -33.48 8.51
N ALA A 610 4.81 -33.56 9.82
CA ALA A 610 3.80 -34.07 10.74
C ALA A 610 2.56 -33.15 10.75
N PRO A 611 1.42 -33.61 11.28
CA PRO A 611 0.23 -32.77 11.46
C PRO A 611 0.55 -31.46 12.18
N PHE A 612 0.12 -30.33 11.58
CA PHE A 612 0.32 -28.96 12.06
C PHE A 612 1.77 -28.58 12.37
N GLU A 613 2.75 -29.30 11.83
CA GLU A 613 4.17 -29.00 12.01
C GLU A 613 4.57 -27.74 11.23
N THR A 614 5.35 -26.91 11.91
CA THR A 614 6.03 -25.74 11.30
C THR A 614 7.53 -25.86 11.55
N VAL A 615 8.32 -25.64 10.50
CA VAL A 615 9.79 -25.62 10.55
C VAL A 615 10.27 -24.31 9.95
N ILE A 616 11.04 -23.54 10.71
CA ILE A 616 11.70 -22.33 10.21
C ILE A 616 13.20 -22.55 10.25
N THR A 617 13.86 -22.31 9.12
CA THR A 617 15.31 -22.39 8.96
C THR A 617 15.85 -21.10 8.39
N GLU A 618 17.06 -20.74 8.76
CA GLU A 618 17.80 -19.66 8.11
C GLU A 618 19.14 -20.16 7.57
N THR A 619 19.56 -19.56 6.45
CA THR A 619 20.91 -19.73 5.91
C THR A 619 21.53 -18.34 5.82
N VAL A 620 22.53 -18.05 6.64
CA VAL A 620 23.20 -16.76 6.74
C VAL A 620 24.70 -17.01 6.70
N GLY A 621 25.43 -16.30 5.84
CA GLY A 621 26.86 -16.49 5.65
C GLY A 621 27.23 -17.92 5.24
N GLY A 622 26.35 -18.61 4.51
CA GLY A 622 26.52 -20.01 4.08
C GLY A 622 26.25 -21.08 5.15
N GLN A 623 25.91 -20.67 6.37
CA GLN A 623 25.54 -21.60 7.46
C GLN A 623 24.04 -21.72 7.58
N THR A 624 23.53 -22.96 7.61
CA THR A 624 22.11 -23.25 7.80
C THR A 624 21.85 -23.69 9.22
N ARG A 625 20.85 -23.11 9.88
CA ARG A 625 20.37 -23.56 11.19
C ARG A 625 18.84 -23.60 11.25
N GLU A 626 18.31 -24.48 12.06
CA GLU A 626 16.91 -24.51 12.41
C GLU A 626 16.64 -23.45 13.52
N ILE A 627 15.66 -22.58 13.29
CA ILE A 627 15.24 -21.54 14.23
C ILE A 627 14.20 -22.11 15.17
N ILE A 628 13.18 -22.77 14.62
CA ILE A 628 12.12 -23.42 15.38
C ILE A 628 11.55 -24.61 14.60
N ARG A 629 11.21 -25.67 15.34
CA ARG A 629 10.38 -26.79 14.89
C ARG A 629 9.32 -27.02 15.95
N ALA A 630 8.06 -26.78 15.61
CA ALA A 630 6.96 -26.87 16.56
C ALA A 630 5.66 -27.31 15.88
N LYS A 631 4.71 -27.76 16.69
CA LYS A 631 3.33 -28.05 16.28
C LYS A 631 2.40 -27.04 16.93
N SER A 632 1.43 -26.56 16.15
CA SER A 632 0.35 -25.71 16.65
C SER A 632 -0.83 -26.55 17.08
#